data_f3498b7bc33d6c11d631f570767d8dcd
#
_entry.id   f3498b7bc33d6c11d631f570767d8dcd
#
_cell.length_a   1.000
_cell.length_b   1.000
_cell.length_c   1.000
_cell.angle_alpha   90.00
_cell.angle_beta   90.00
_cell.angle_gamma   90.00
#
_symmetry.space_group_name_H-M   'P 1'
#
loop_
_entity.id
_entity.type
_entity.pdbx_description
1 polymer ?
#
loop_
_entity_poly.entity_id
_entity_poly.type
_entity_poly.pdbx_seq_one_letter_code
_entity_poly.pdbx_strand_id
1 'polypeptide(L)'
;MAGWRPRDEDLDFFGLSHQGLVRKKNEDHFLFSTLHKTMRVGGTNLPNPELLELPSQRLASFAMVADGVGGRAGGEEASRAAVETIARYATDAMQCLLTTDSQDEAAFLTVLQAGAAASHQAVVSQAGAGGGSATTLTAVMAVWPNLYILQVGDSRCYRFRAGRLEQQTRDQTMAQELVDSGVLTADLAPKTRFAHVLSSSIGGQVSNPVVVKDTMLPGDITLICSDGLTKHVTDAQIAARLANLQSSEQACRALVDDALAGGGSDNVTVVVLRAIVSGSR
;
A
#
# COMPACT_ATOMS: atom_id res chain seq x y z
N MET A 1 11.19 25.14 -3.48
CA MET A 1 12.15 24.00 -3.61
C MET A 1 11.91 23.22 -4.92
N ALA A 2 11.91 23.93 -6.05
CA ALA A 2 11.83 23.29 -7.35
C ALA A 2 13.11 22.47 -7.60
N GLY A 3 12.99 21.17 -7.90
CA GLY A 3 14.10 20.31 -8.27
C GLY A 3 14.64 19.38 -7.17
N TRP A 4 14.15 19.42 -5.93
CA TRP A 4 14.55 18.44 -4.92
C TRP A 4 13.90 17.08 -5.22
N ARG A 5 14.73 16.03 -5.20
CA ARG A 5 14.32 14.63 -5.31
C ARG A 5 15.01 13.86 -4.17
N PRO A 6 14.27 13.04 -3.40
CA PRO A 6 14.88 12.28 -2.33
C PRO A 6 15.87 11.25 -2.89
N ARG A 7 17.07 11.16 -2.31
CA ARG A 7 18.05 10.10 -2.55
C ARG A 7 17.66 8.86 -1.77
N ASP A 8 18.33 7.74 -1.98
CA ASP A 8 18.03 6.49 -1.27
C ASP A 8 18.25 6.64 0.25
N GLU A 9 19.28 7.38 0.65
CA GLU A 9 19.57 7.69 2.06
C GLU A 9 18.58 8.65 2.72
N ASP A 10 17.77 9.36 1.92
CA ASP A 10 16.71 10.25 2.41
C ASP A 10 15.40 9.49 2.62
N LEU A 11 15.35 8.17 2.29
CA LEU A 11 14.17 7.36 2.46
C LEU A 11 14.22 6.58 3.77
N ASP A 12 13.10 6.62 4.49
CA ASP A 12 12.88 5.83 5.68
C ASP A 12 11.57 5.05 5.50
N PHE A 13 11.71 3.74 5.29
CA PHE A 13 10.62 2.82 5.04
C PHE A 13 10.67 1.69 6.05
N PHE A 14 9.53 1.33 6.59
CA PHE A 14 9.37 0.17 7.42
C PHE A 14 7.97 -0.41 7.31
N GLY A 15 7.84 -1.72 7.47
CA GLY A 15 6.58 -2.44 7.52
C GLY A 15 6.59 -3.45 8.65
N LEU A 16 5.45 -3.63 9.31
CA LEU A 16 5.25 -4.60 10.38
C LEU A 16 3.88 -5.24 10.23
N SER A 17 3.83 -6.56 10.38
CA SER A 17 2.60 -7.34 10.43
C SER A 17 2.57 -8.18 11.70
N HIS A 18 1.43 -8.21 12.37
CA HIS A 18 1.20 -8.96 13.60
C HIS A 18 -0.12 -9.72 13.52
N GLN A 19 -0.12 -10.96 14.02
CA GLN A 19 -1.30 -11.84 14.00
C GLN A 19 -2.50 -11.29 14.81
N GLY A 20 -2.27 -10.32 15.67
CA GLY A 20 -3.25 -9.91 16.69
C GLY A 20 -3.26 -10.84 17.89
N LEU A 21 -4.25 -10.65 18.77
CA LEU A 21 -4.38 -11.42 20.01
C LEU A 21 -5.47 -12.50 19.93
N VAL A 22 -6.36 -12.42 18.94
CA VAL A 22 -7.55 -13.27 18.82
C VAL A 22 -7.45 -14.24 17.64
N ARG A 23 -6.88 -13.82 16.53
CA ARG A 23 -6.74 -14.63 15.33
C ARG A 23 -5.76 -15.78 15.54
N LYS A 24 -6.00 -16.91 14.89
CA LYS A 24 -5.11 -18.10 14.96
C LYS A 24 -4.01 -18.07 13.91
N LYS A 25 -4.18 -17.28 12.87
CA LYS A 25 -3.25 -17.10 11.75
C LYS A 25 -3.16 -15.63 11.39
N ASN A 26 -2.05 -15.27 10.77
CA ASN A 26 -1.91 -14.00 10.10
C ASN A 26 -2.20 -14.21 8.60
N GLU A 27 -3.27 -13.62 8.12
CA GLU A 27 -3.70 -13.68 6.72
C GLU A 27 -3.35 -12.39 5.95
N ASP A 28 -2.72 -11.42 6.64
CA ASP A 28 -2.20 -10.21 6.02
C ASP A 28 -0.84 -10.46 5.37
N HIS A 29 -0.61 -9.81 4.21
CA HIS A 29 0.70 -9.70 3.60
C HIS A 29 1.02 -8.25 3.26
N PHE A 30 2.30 -7.90 3.32
CA PHE A 30 2.79 -6.61 2.86
C PHE A 30 4.09 -6.75 2.08
N LEU A 31 4.38 -5.73 1.28
CA LEU A 31 5.66 -5.55 0.61
C LEU A 31 6.00 -4.07 0.60
N PHE A 32 7.26 -3.74 0.78
CA PHE A 32 7.82 -2.46 0.34
C PHE A 32 9.15 -2.68 -0.37
N SER A 33 9.41 -1.89 -1.39
CA SER A 33 10.59 -2.04 -2.24
C SER A 33 10.95 -0.74 -2.95
N THR A 34 12.15 -0.72 -3.52
CA THR A 34 12.59 0.32 -4.45
C THR A 34 12.91 -0.30 -5.80
N LEU A 35 12.53 0.39 -6.87
CA LEU A 35 12.83 0.00 -8.25
C LEU A 35 13.98 0.87 -8.77
N HIS A 36 15.00 0.23 -9.32
CA HIS A 36 16.23 0.89 -9.75
C HIS A 36 16.58 0.55 -11.20
N LYS A 37 17.18 1.53 -11.89
CA LYS A 37 17.86 1.33 -13.16
C LYS A 37 19.35 1.15 -12.90
N THR A 38 19.91 0.02 -13.31
CA THR A 38 21.34 -0.29 -13.18
C THR A 38 21.91 -0.76 -14.50
N MET A 39 23.18 -0.45 -14.74
CA MET A 39 23.96 -1.07 -15.81
C MET A 39 25.02 -1.97 -15.17
N ARG A 40 25.13 -3.21 -15.65
CA ARG A 40 26.20 -4.14 -15.29
C ARG A 40 27.10 -4.36 -16.50
N VAL A 41 28.38 -4.12 -16.36
CA VAL A 41 29.36 -4.40 -17.42
C VAL A 41 29.75 -5.85 -17.32
N GLY A 42 29.40 -6.64 -18.34
CA GLY A 42 29.76 -8.06 -18.43
C GLY A 42 31.18 -8.31 -18.95
N GLY A 43 31.79 -7.31 -19.61
CA GLY A 43 33.15 -7.36 -20.14
C GLY A 43 33.41 -6.15 -21.04
N THR A 44 34.64 -5.68 -21.07
CA THR A 44 35.07 -4.56 -21.90
C THR A 44 36.61 -4.55 -22.04
N ASN A 45 37.10 -3.90 -23.06
CA ASN A 45 38.52 -3.57 -23.22
C ASN A 45 38.84 -2.11 -22.94
N LEU A 46 37.89 -1.35 -22.37
CA LEU A 46 38.11 0.03 -21.98
C LEU A 46 39.04 0.10 -20.75
N PRO A 47 39.89 1.14 -20.66
CA PRO A 47 40.88 1.22 -19.59
C PRO A 47 40.31 1.47 -18.19
N ASN A 48 39.09 2.04 -18.08
CA ASN A 48 38.45 2.37 -16.82
C ASN A 48 36.97 1.92 -16.84
N PRO A 49 36.69 0.61 -16.80
CA PRO A 49 35.34 0.07 -16.86
C PRO A 49 34.45 0.53 -15.68
N GLU A 50 35.05 0.86 -14.55
CA GLU A 50 34.34 1.38 -13.35
C GLU A 50 33.63 2.71 -13.62
N LEU A 51 34.08 3.50 -14.61
CA LEU A 51 33.39 4.74 -15.02
C LEU A 51 32.07 4.47 -15.76
N LEU A 52 31.86 3.24 -16.20
CA LEU A 52 30.61 2.81 -16.83
C LEU A 52 29.62 2.23 -15.82
N GLU A 53 30.07 1.87 -14.63
CA GLU A 53 29.21 1.47 -13.54
C GLU A 53 28.51 2.72 -12.97
N LEU A 54 27.43 3.12 -13.64
CA LEU A 54 26.63 4.22 -13.14
C LEU A 54 25.99 3.83 -11.81
N PRO A 55 26.00 4.73 -10.82
CA PRO A 55 25.30 4.48 -9.57
C PRO A 55 23.83 4.15 -9.86
N SER A 56 23.32 3.15 -9.15
CA SER A 56 21.93 2.73 -9.27
C SER A 56 20.99 3.93 -9.10
N GLN A 57 20.23 4.25 -10.13
CA GLN A 57 19.24 5.32 -10.06
C GLN A 57 17.90 4.74 -9.65
N ARG A 58 17.37 5.15 -8.48
CA ARG A 58 16.02 4.82 -8.10
C ARG A 58 15.02 5.47 -9.04
N LEU A 59 14.12 4.65 -9.59
CA LEU A 59 13.04 5.06 -10.46
C LEU A 59 11.76 5.33 -9.66
N ALA A 60 11.45 4.41 -8.75
CA ALA A 60 10.26 4.47 -7.91
C ALA A 60 10.49 3.81 -6.56
N SER A 61 9.62 4.12 -5.60
CA SER A 61 9.39 3.37 -4.38
C SER A 61 8.01 2.78 -4.42
N PHE A 62 7.86 1.56 -3.91
CA PHE A 62 6.62 0.81 -3.98
C PHE A 62 6.33 0.15 -2.64
N ALA A 63 5.07 0.22 -2.19
CA ALA A 63 4.62 -0.48 -1.00
C ALA A 63 3.17 -0.91 -1.15
N MET A 64 2.78 -2.01 -0.46
CA MET A 64 1.42 -2.50 -0.45
C MET A 64 1.10 -3.27 0.82
N VAL A 65 -0.20 -3.34 1.10
CA VAL A 65 -0.82 -4.18 2.13
C VAL A 65 -1.99 -4.91 1.48
N ALA A 66 -2.12 -6.19 1.79
CA ALA A 66 -3.23 -7.04 1.40
C ALA A 66 -3.73 -7.79 2.64
N ASP A 67 -5.00 -7.61 2.98
CA ASP A 67 -5.69 -8.24 4.11
C ASP A 67 -6.53 -9.40 3.58
N GLY A 68 -6.16 -10.61 3.97
CA GLY A 68 -6.79 -11.83 3.51
C GLY A 68 -8.14 -12.08 4.17
N VAL A 69 -9.20 -12.21 3.36
CA VAL A 69 -10.56 -12.46 3.80
C VAL A 69 -11.01 -13.84 3.36
N GLY A 70 -11.43 -14.67 4.30
CA GLY A 70 -11.98 -15.99 3.99
C GLY A 70 -11.67 -17.02 5.09
N GLY A 71 -12.69 -17.62 5.67
CA GLY A 71 -12.51 -18.73 6.60
C GLY A 71 -11.89 -19.97 5.91
N ARG A 72 -11.07 -20.74 6.64
CA ARG A 72 -10.42 -21.98 6.19
C ARG A 72 -9.22 -21.85 5.26
N ALA A 73 -8.21 -21.06 5.64
CA ALA A 73 -6.90 -20.96 4.97
C ALA A 73 -6.87 -20.30 3.57
N GLY A 74 -7.98 -19.79 3.07
CA GLY A 74 -8.01 -19.14 1.76
C GLY A 74 -7.55 -17.68 1.76
N GLY A 75 -7.68 -16.96 2.88
CA GLY A 75 -7.29 -15.56 3.01
C GLY A 75 -5.79 -15.34 2.87
N GLU A 76 -4.99 -16.14 3.59
CA GLU A 76 -3.52 -16.09 3.53
C GLU A 76 -2.99 -16.32 2.12
N GLU A 77 -3.54 -17.33 1.41
CA GLU A 77 -3.15 -17.62 0.03
C GLU A 77 -3.58 -16.52 -0.94
N ALA A 78 -4.76 -15.93 -0.73
CA ALA A 78 -5.28 -14.85 -1.56
C ALA A 78 -4.44 -13.57 -1.41
N SER A 79 -4.15 -13.15 -0.19
CA SER A 79 -3.34 -11.95 0.06
C SER A 79 -1.91 -12.13 -0.45
N ARG A 80 -1.29 -13.30 -0.27
CA ARG A 80 0.01 -13.64 -0.83
C ARG A 80 0.01 -13.56 -2.35
N ALA A 81 -0.96 -14.22 -3.01
CA ALA A 81 -1.04 -14.24 -4.47
C ALA A 81 -1.27 -12.83 -5.06
N ALA A 82 -2.08 -11.99 -4.40
CA ALA A 82 -2.30 -10.62 -4.81
C ALA A 82 -1.00 -9.80 -4.72
N VAL A 83 -0.27 -9.86 -3.59
CA VAL A 83 1.01 -9.17 -3.40
C VAL A 83 2.04 -9.61 -4.44
N GLU A 84 2.22 -10.92 -4.67
CA GLU A 84 3.16 -11.45 -5.65
C GLU A 84 2.82 -11.00 -7.09
N THR A 85 1.55 -10.99 -7.44
CA THR A 85 1.11 -10.59 -8.79
C THR A 85 1.32 -9.11 -9.01
N ILE A 86 0.88 -8.25 -8.10
CA ILE A 86 1.09 -6.79 -8.20
C ILE A 86 2.57 -6.44 -8.24
N ALA A 87 3.42 -7.11 -7.47
CA ALA A 87 4.87 -6.84 -7.50
C ALA A 87 5.48 -7.05 -8.89
N ARG A 88 5.03 -8.07 -9.63
CA ARG A 88 5.46 -8.28 -11.02
C ARG A 88 4.95 -7.18 -11.95
N TYR A 89 3.67 -6.83 -11.88
CA TYR A 89 3.08 -5.75 -12.67
C TYR A 89 3.69 -4.38 -12.36
N ALA A 90 4.10 -4.12 -11.13
CA ALA A 90 4.80 -2.89 -10.77
C ALA A 90 6.13 -2.74 -11.53
N THR A 91 6.86 -3.85 -11.72
CA THR A 91 8.09 -3.86 -12.53
C THR A 91 7.79 -3.58 -14.01
N ASP A 92 6.76 -4.18 -14.56
CA ASP A 92 6.35 -3.98 -15.96
C ASP A 92 5.82 -2.55 -16.19
N ALA A 93 5.05 -2.01 -15.25
CA ALA A 93 4.55 -0.63 -15.30
C ALA A 93 5.69 0.40 -15.39
N MET A 94 6.81 0.14 -14.70
CA MET A 94 7.97 1.02 -14.76
C MET A 94 8.63 1.05 -16.14
N GLN A 95 8.54 -0.02 -16.91
CA GLN A 95 9.04 -0.02 -18.29
C GLN A 95 8.26 0.99 -19.14
N CYS A 96 6.94 1.09 -18.98
CA CYS A 96 6.12 2.08 -19.68
C CYS A 96 6.55 3.52 -19.38
N LEU A 97 6.84 3.83 -18.09
CA LEU A 97 7.29 5.18 -17.69
C LEU A 97 8.71 5.54 -18.16
N LEU A 98 9.54 4.54 -18.50
CA LEU A 98 10.92 4.75 -18.93
C LEU A 98 11.07 4.87 -20.45
N THR A 99 10.12 4.35 -21.22
CA THR A 99 10.22 4.25 -22.68
C THR A 99 9.49 5.36 -23.41
N THR A 100 8.68 6.18 -22.73
CA THR A 100 7.80 7.16 -23.37
C THR A 100 7.90 8.55 -22.74
N ASP A 101 7.68 9.55 -23.58
CA ASP A 101 7.57 10.96 -23.21
C ASP A 101 6.36 11.13 -22.26
N SER A 102 6.31 12.24 -21.53
CA SER A 102 5.34 12.60 -20.47
C SER A 102 3.83 12.44 -20.82
N GLN A 103 3.50 11.84 -21.94
CA GLN A 103 2.12 11.58 -22.39
C GLN A 103 1.53 10.23 -21.91
N ASP A 104 2.31 9.35 -21.27
CA ASP A 104 1.84 7.99 -20.97
C ASP A 104 1.48 7.73 -19.50
N GLU A 105 1.12 8.75 -18.77
CA GLU A 105 0.48 8.54 -17.46
C GLU A 105 -0.78 7.66 -17.60
N ALA A 106 -1.55 7.83 -18.68
CA ALA A 106 -2.72 6.99 -18.96
C ALA A 106 -2.35 5.52 -19.17
N ALA A 107 -1.24 5.24 -19.88
CA ALA A 107 -0.73 3.89 -20.07
C ALA A 107 -0.27 3.28 -18.73
N PHE A 108 0.42 4.05 -17.91
CA PHE A 108 0.85 3.65 -16.58
C PHE A 108 -0.35 3.30 -15.67
N LEU A 109 -1.37 4.15 -15.62
CA LEU A 109 -2.60 3.88 -14.87
C LEU A 109 -3.30 2.61 -15.37
N THR A 110 -3.32 2.40 -16.70
CA THR A 110 -3.88 1.20 -17.32
C THR A 110 -3.13 -0.06 -16.86
N VAL A 111 -1.80 -0.02 -16.78
CA VAL A 111 -1.00 -1.17 -16.31
C VAL A 111 -1.25 -1.45 -14.82
N LEU A 112 -1.39 -0.42 -13.98
CA LEU A 112 -1.75 -0.63 -12.57
C LEU A 112 -3.14 -1.28 -12.42
N GLN A 113 -4.12 -0.84 -13.20
CA GLN A 113 -5.45 -1.45 -13.20
C GLN A 113 -5.42 -2.89 -13.75
N ALA A 114 -4.63 -3.14 -14.81
CA ALA A 114 -4.42 -4.49 -15.33
C ALA A 114 -3.77 -5.42 -14.29
N GLY A 115 -2.85 -4.90 -13.49
CA GLY A 115 -2.25 -5.62 -12.37
C GLY A 115 -3.30 -6.05 -11.33
N ALA A 116 -4.23 -5.17 -10.96
CA ALA A 116 -5.33 -5.51 -10.06
C ALA A 116 -6.26 -6.59 -10.67
N ALA A 117 -6.59 -6.45 -11.96
CA ALA A 117 -7.41 -7.46 -12.66
C ALA A 117 -6.68 -8.82 -12.73
N ALA A 118 -5.38 -8.83 -13.01
CA ALA A 118 -4.57 -10.05 -13.03
C ALA A 118 -4.48 -10.69 -11.64
N SER A 119 -4.34 -9.88 -10.57
CA SER A 119 -4.39 -10.37 -9.19
C SER A 119 -5.73 -11.01 -8.87
N HIS A 120 -6.83 -10.40 -9.30
CA HIS A 120 -8.16 -10.98 -9.13
C HIS A 120 -8.27 -12.34 -9.82
N GLN A 121 -7.84 -12.46 -11.08
CA GLN A 121 -7.85 -13.72 -11.81
C GLN A 121 -6.93 -14.78 -11.16
N ALA A 122 -5.78 -14.39 -10.66
CA ALA A 122 -4.86 -15.30 -9.98
C ALA A 122 -5.51 -15.91 -8.73
N VAL A 123 -6.14 -15.09 -7.89
CA VAL A 123 -6.83 -15.54 -6.68
C VAL A 123 -8.03 -16.43 -7.02
N VAL A 124 -8.87 -16.03 -7.97
CA VAL A 124 -10.02 -16.83 -8.43
C VAL A 124 -9.56 -18.20 -8.95
N SER A 125 -8.47 -18.23 -9.75
CA SER A 125 -7.95 -19.48 -10.32
C SER A 125 -7.39 -20.42 -9.24
N GLN A 126 -6.80 -19.89 -8.18
CA GLN A 126 -6.25 -20.68 -7.06
C GLN A 126 -7.35 -21.21 -6.14
N ALA A 127 -8.44 -20.45 -5.95
CA ALA A 127 -9.54 -20.86 -5.08
C ALA A 127 -10.30 -22.11 -5.60
N GLY A 128 -10.19 -22.45 -6.89
CA GLY A 128 -10.85 -23.61 -7.49
C GLY A 128 -12.38 -23.56 -7.38
N ALA A 129 -13.04 -24.69 -7.58
CA ALA A 129 -14.50 -24.81 -7.53
C ALA A 129 -15.11 -24.59 -6.12
N GLY A 130 -14.29 -24.50 -5.09
CA GLY A 130 -14.73 -24.30 -3.70
C GLY A 130 -15.04 -22.85 -3.33
N GLY A 131 -14.52 -21.86 -4.08
CA GLY A 131 -14.72 -20.44 -3.86
C GLY A 131 -14.34 -19.95 -2.44
N GLY A 132 -14.39 -18.65 -2.22
CA GLY A 132 -14.36 -18.08 -0.86
C GLY A 132 -13.01 -17.56 -0.38
N SER A 133 -12.00 -17.53 -1.23
CA SER A 133 -10.72 -16.86 -0.95
C SER A 133 -10.75 -15.45 -1.56
N ALA A 134 -10.56 -14.45 -0.75
CA ALA A 134 -10.50 -13.05 -1.20
C ALA A 134 -9.48 -12.27 -0.38
N THR A 135 -9.11 -11.10 -0.86
CA THR A 135 -8.22 -10.19 -0.14
C THR A 135 -8.52 -8.74 -0.52
N THR A 136 -8.22 -7.82 0.37
CA THR A 136 -8.04 -6.42 0.02
C THR A 136 -6.72 -6.22 -0.72
N LEU A 137 -6.53 -5.07 -1.32
CA LEU A 137 -5.25 -4.63 -1.87
C LEU A 137 -5.18 -3.11 -1.82
N THR A 138 -4.25 -2.57 -1.04
CA THR A 138 -3.89 -1.16 -1.10
C THR A 138 -2.40 -1.05 -1.39
N ALA A 139 -2.08 -0.51 -2.58
CA ALA A 139 -0.71 -0.36 -3.05
C ALA A 139 -0.41 1.09 -3.40
N VAL A 140 0.80 1.55 -3.10
CA VAL A 140 1.30 2.86 -3.48
C VAL A 140 2.55 2.73 -4.32
N MET A 141 2.65 3.55 -5.37
CA MET A 141 3.86 3.71 -6.16
C MET A 141 4.25 5.18 -6.20
N ALA A 142 5.41 5.48 -5.64
CA ALA A 142 5.98 6.81 -5.57
C ALA A 142 6.99 7.01 -6.69
N VAL A 143 6.62 7.77 -7.71
CA VAL A 143 7.48 8.26 -8.80
C VAL A 143 7.61 9.77 -8.61
N TRP A 144 8.58 10.16 -7.80
CA TRP A 144 8.69 11.53 -7.29
C TRP A 144 8.49 12.61 -8.38
N PRO A 145 7.63 13.61 -8.17
CA PRO A 145 6.86 13.90 -6.95
C PRO A 145 5.46 13.24 -6.92
N ASN A 146 5.11 12.39 -7.88
CA ASN A 146 3.79 11.77 -7.97
C ASN A 146 3.69 10.54 -7.07
N LEU A 147 2.54 10.38 -6.43
CA LEU A 147 2.13 9.19 -5.68
C LEU A 147 0.88 8.61 -6.36
N TYR A 148 0.95 7.37 -6.74
CA TYR A 148 -0.18 6.62 -7.29
C TYR A 148 -0.64 5.61 -6.26
N ILE A 149 -1.94 5.61 -5.94
CA ILE A 149 -2.55 4.75 -4.93
C ILE A 149 -3.57 3.88 -5.63
N LEU A 150 -3.34 2.57 -5.64
CA LEU A 150 -4.29 1.57 -6.13
C LEU A 150 -4.98 0.95 -4.93
N GLN A 151 -6.31 0.89 -4.94
CA GLN A 151 -7.12 0.33 -3.87
C GLN A 151 -8.18 -0.64 -4.37
N VAL A 152 -8.32 -1.76 -3.65
CA VAL A 152 -9.47 -2.67 -3.67
C VAL A 152 -9.73 -3.10 -2.23
N GLY A 153 -10.92 -2.83 -1.69
CA GLY A 153 -11.31 -3.18 -0.33
C GLY A 153 -11.26 -2.03 0.66
N ASP A 154 -11.03 -2.32 1.94
CA ASP A 154 -11.09 -1.38 3.06
C ASP A 154 -9.76 -1.20 3.82
N SER A 155 -8.66 -1.80 3.35
CA SER A 155 -7.32 -1.41 3.76
C SER A 155 -7.06 0.03 3.32
N ARG A 156 -6.44 0.83 4.19
CA ARG A 156 -6.37 2.28 4.01
C ARG A 156 -4.98 2.77 3.68
N CYS A 157 -4.93 3.86 2.92
CA CYS A 157 -3.76 4.71 2.73
C CYS A 157 -4.04 6.09 3.30
N TYR A 158 -3.14 6.58 4.15
CA TYR A 158 -3.17 7.92 4.72
C TYR A 158 -1.95 8.72 4.29
N ARG A 159 -2.16 10.02 4.12
CA ARG A 159 -1.10 11.02 4.06
C ARG A 159 -1.09 11.84 5.34
N PHE A 160 0.08 11.96 5.97
CA PHE A 160 0.30 12.91 7.04
C PHE A 160 1.21 14.04 6.55
N ARG A 161 0.68 15.27 6.53
CA ARG A 161 1.35 16.48 6.05
C ARG A 161 1.06 17.64 6.97
N ALA A 162 2.10 18.35 7.42
CA ALA A 162 1.99 19.57 8.23
C ALA A 162 1.05 19.41 9.46
N GLY A 163 1.15 18.27 10.15
CA GLY A 163 0.35 17.97 11.35
C GLY A 163 -1.08 17.46 11.07
N ARG A 164 -1.46 17.28 9.81
CA ARG A 164 -2.78 16.80 9.42
C ARG A 164 -2.72 15.42 8.80
N LEU A 165 -3.55 14.50 9.29
CA LEU A 165 -3.79 13.19 8.72
C LEU A 165 -4.98 13.26 7.78
N GLU A 166 -4.81 12.71 6.57
CA GLU A 166 -5.87 12.63 5.55
C GLU A 166 -5.90 11.22 4.97
N GLN A 167 -7.05 10.57 5.04
CA GLN A 167 -7.29 9.32 4.35
C GLN A 167 -7.37 9.59 2.84
N GLN A 168 -6.52 8.92 2.06
CA GLN A 168 -6.43 9.05 0.61
C GLN A 168 -7.28 8.02 -0.12
N THR A 169 -7.61 6.93 0.55
CA THR A 169 -8.47 5.85 0.06
C THR A 169 -9.88 6.02 0.58
N ARG A 170 -10.85 5.35 -0.05
CA ARG A 170 -12.23 5.28 0.42
C ARG A 170 -12.61 3.84 0.63
N ASP A 171 -13.04 3.48 1.85
CA ASP A 171 -13.37 2.10 2.17
C ASP A 171 -14.44 1.54 1.24
N GLN A 172 -14.17 0.40 0.63
CA GLN A 172 -15.13 -0.31 -0.22
C GLN A 172 -15.87 -1.36 0.62
N THR A 173 -16.78 -0.86 1.48
CA THR A 173 -17.68 -1.67 2.31
C THR A 173 -19.14 -1.39 1.99
N MET A 174 -20.01 -2.35 2.28
CA MET A 174 -21.45 -2.17 2.12
C MET A 174 -21.98 -0.99 2.95
N ALA A 175 -21.44 -0.76 4.15
CA ALA A 175 -21.81 0.38 4.98
C ALA A 175 -21.44 1.71 4.30
N GLN A 176 -20.27 1.79 3.68
CA GLN A 176 -19.83 2.99 2.98
C GLN A 176 -20.68 3.27 1.73
N GLU A 177 -21.08 2.23 0.98
CA GLU A 177 -21.99 2.40 -0.15
C GLU A 177 -23.39 2.92 0.29
N LEU A 178 -23.87 2.48 1.45
CA LEU A 178 -25.11 3.02 2.02
C LEU A 178 -24.97 4.49 2.44
N VAL A 179 -23.80 4.91 2.89
CA VAL A 179 -23.49 6.33 3.18
C VAL A 179 -23.50 7.14 1.87
N ASP A 180 -22.84 6.62 0.82
CA ASP A 180 -22.71 7.29 -0.47
C ASP A 180 -24.05 7.49 -1.16
N SER A 181 -24.95 6.50 -1.02
CA SER A 181 -26.31 6.60 -1.54
C SER A 181 -27.27 7.42 -0.67
N GLY A 182 -26.77 8.00 0.46
CA GLY A 182 -27.58 8.80 1.39
C GLY A 182 -28.57 8.00 2.24
N VAL A 183 -28.48 6.65 2.22
CA VAL A 183 -29.35 5.78 3.04
C VAL A 183 -28.90 5.73 4.49
N LEU A 184 -27.60 5.90 4.73
CA LEU A 184 -26.99 5.86 6.05
C LEU A 184 -26.13 7.11 6.27
N THR A 185 -26.05 7.57 7.51
CA THR A 185 -25.12 8.65 7.88
C THR A 185 -23.76 8.08 8.27
N ALA A 186 -22.69 8.86 8.07
CA ALA A 186 -21.32 8.41 8.31
C ALA A 186 -21.06 7.98 9.77
N ASP A 187 -21.74 8.63 10.74
CA ASP A 187 -21.63 8.30 12.17
C ASP A 187 -22.32 6.98 12.56
N LEU A 188 -23.25 6.51 11.75
CA LEU A 188 -23.96 5.25 11.96
C LEU A 188 -23.29 4.09 11.22
N ALA A 189 -22.56 4.34 10.14
CA ALA A 189 -21.91 3.31 9.34
C ALA A 189 -21.07 2.32 10.15
N PRO A 190 -20.16 2.76 11.07
CA PRO A 190 -19.34 1.85 11.89
C PRO A 190 -20.15 0.98 12.86
N LYS A 191 -21.40 1.36 13.16
CA LYS A 191 -22.28 0.66 14.11
C LYS A 191 -23.17 -0.39 13.45
N THR A 192 -23.11 -0.51 12.13
CA THR A 192 -23.93 -1.48 11.40
C THR A 192 -23.20 -2.82 11.25
N ARG A 193 -23.97 -3.89 11.03
CA ARG A 193 -23.42 -5.20 10.67
C ARG A 193 -22.72 -5.22 9.30
N PHE A 194 -22.83 -4.14 8.53
CA PHE A 194 -22.25 -3.98 7.20
C PHE A 194 -20.92 -3.24 7.21
N ALA A 195 -20.47 -2.77 8.38
CA ALA A 195 -19.25 -1.97 8.54
C ALA A 195 -17.99 -2.64 7.97
N HIS A 196 -17.90 -3.97 8.10
CA HIS A 196 -16.76 -4.78 7.65
C HIS A 196 -17.11 -5.75 6.53
N VAL A 197 -18.27 -5.57 5.87
CA VAL A 197 -18.66 -6.38 4.72
C VAL A 197 -18.14 -5.69 3.47
N LEU A 198 -17.11 -6.26 2.85
CA LEU A 198 -16.52 -5.72 1.64
C LEU A 198 -17.54 -5.71 0.48
N SER A 199 -17.64 -4.58 -0.20
CA SER A 199 -18.38 -4.46 -1.46
C SER A 199 -17.48 -4.72 -2.68
N SER A 200 -16.16 -4.72 -2.47
CA SER A 200 -15.15 -4.98 -3.49
C SER A 200 -13.94 -5.66 -2.88
N SER A 201 -13.45 -6.74 -3.51
CA SER A 201 -12.24 -7.46 -3.07
C SER A 201 -11.59 -8.21 -4.23
N ILE A 202 -10.29 -8.42 -4.16
CA ILE A 202 -9.53 -9.30 -5.06
C ILE A 202 -9.95 -10.75 -4.78
N GLY A 203 -10.37 -11.49 -5.79
CA GLY A 203 -10.88 -12.87 -5.64
C GLY A 203 -12.37 -12.98 -5.26
N GLY A 204 -13.00 -11.87 -4.84
CA GLY A 204 -14.42 -11.83 -4.50
C GLY A 204 -15.33 -11.79 -5.73
N GLN A 205 -16.64 -11.65 -5.50
CA GLN A 205 -17.63 -11.55 -6.59
C GLN A 205 -17.50 -10.24 -7.38
N VAL A 206 -17.10 -9.17 -6.70
CA VAL A 206 -16.89 -7.84 -7.27
C VAL A 206 -15.49 -7.38 -6.96
N SER A 207 -14.78 -6.89 -7.97
CA SER A 207 -13.47 -6.27 -7.83
C SER A 207 -13.44 -4.96 -8.65
N ASN A 208 -13.51 -3.84 -7.95
CA ASN A 208 -13.53 -2.50 -8.52
C ASN A 208 -12.25 -1.75 -8.13
N PRO A 209 -11.14 -1.92 -8.85
CA PRO A 209 -9.90 -1.22 -8.54
C PRO A 209 -10.07 0.28 -8.78
N VAL A 210 -9.71 1.08 -7.79
CA VAL A 210 -9.66 2.54 -7.86
C VAL A 210 -8.20 2.98 -7.83
N VAL A 211 -7.83 3.87 -8.74
CA VAL A 211 -6.50 4.49 -8.74
C VAL A 211 -6.65 5.99 -8.48
N VAL A 212 -5.95 6.47 -7.46
CA VAL A 212 -5.87 7.88 -7.09
C VAL A 212 -4.45 8.37 -7.32
N LYS A 213 -4.31 9.56 -7.89
CA LYS A 213 -3.04 10.27 -8.00
C LYS A 213 -2.99 11.39 -6.97
N ASP A 214 -1.88 11.48 -6.26
CA ASP A 214 -1.56 12.58 -5.35
C ASP A 214 -0.13 13.11 -5.64
N THR A 215 0.23 14.22 -5.01
CA THR A 215 1.57 14.81 -5.11
C THR A 215 2.24 14.78 -3.75
N MET A 216 3.43 14.19 -3.69
CA MET A 216 4.26 14.17 -2.48
C MET A 216 5.04 15.47 -2.32
N LEU A 217 5.16 15.93 -1.10
CA LEU A 217 6.03 17.01 -0.68
C LEU A 217 7.13 16.50 0.27
N PRO A 218 8.27 17.20 0.34
CA PRO A 218 9.28 16.89 1.34
C PRO A 218 8.70 16.92 2.76
N GLY A 219 8.93 15.87 3.53
CA GLY A 219 8.41 15.70 4.89
C GLY A 219 7.04 15.04 4.99
N ASP A 220 6.40 14.71 3.86
CA ASP A 220 5.19 13.89 3.88
C ASP A 220 5.48 12.49 4.42
N ILE A 221 4.51 11.96 5.14
CA ILE A 221 4.49 10.57 5.59
C ILE A 221 3.29 9.88 4.95
N THR A 222 3.54 8.74 4.33
CA THR A 222 2.49 7.84 3.82
C THR A 222 2.39 6.65 4.75
N LEU A 223 1.20 6.36 5.24
CA LEU A 223 0.87 5.16 6.01
C LEU A 223 -0.10 4.31 5.20
N ILE A 224 0.20 3.03 5.06
CA ILE A 224 -0.74 2.02 4.55
C ILE A 224 -1.00 1.03 5.69
N CYS A 225 -2.27 0.63 5.87
CA CYS A 225 -2.62 -0.31 6.92
C CYS A 225 -3.82 -1.19 6.55
N SER A 226 -3.88 -2.38 7.15
CA SER A 226 -5.09 -3.20 7.18
C SER A 226 -6.10 -2.64 8.19
N ASP A 227 -7.34 -3.11 8.13
CA ASP A 227 -8.43 -2.67 8.99
C ASP A 227 -8.19 -3.03 10.47
N GLY A 228 -7.33 -4.01 10.75
CA GLY A 228 -6.95 -4.36 12.12
C GLY A 228 -6.27 -3.23 12.90
N LEU A 229 -5.65 -2.26 12.22
CA LEU A 229 -5.20 -1.03 12.86
C LEU A 229 -6.40 -0.15 13.22
N THR A 230 -7.23 0.18 12.24
CA THR A 230 -8.29 1.19 12.38
C THR A 230 -9.50 0.71 13.17
N LYS A 231 -9.64 -0.58 13.41
CA LYS A 231 -10.59 -1.15 14.39
C LYS A 231 -10.30 -0.73 15.82
N HIS A 232 -9.03 -0.46 16.14
CA HIS A 232 -8.57 -0.24 17.51
C HIS A 232 -7.91 1.13 17.73
N VAL A 233 -7.41 1.75 16.69
CA VAL A 233 -6.65 3.03 16.74
C VAL A 233 -7.38 4.07 15.92
N THR A 234 -7.77 5.17 16.57
CA THR A 234 -8.46 6.28 15.90
C THR A 234 -7.51 7.12 15.05
N ASP A 235 -8.04 7.84 14.06
CA ASP A 235 -7.26 8.74 13.21
C ASP A 235 -6.48 9.79 14.04
N ALA A 236 -7.05 10.26 15.15
CA ALA A 236 -6.37 11.18 16.06
C ALA A 236 -5.15 10.55 16.74
N GLN A 237 -5.23 9.28 17.14
CA GLN A 237 -4.11 8.53 17.72
C GLN A 237 -3.04 8.24 16.65
N ILE A 238 -3.45 7.84 15.44
CA ILE A 238 -2.54 7.67 14.29
C ILE A 238 -1.80 8.99 14.02
N ALA A 239 -2.51 10.11 13.92
CA ALA A 239 -1.91 11.41 13.71
C ALA A 239 -0.90 11.78 14.80
N ALA A 240 -1.21 11.49 16.07
CA ALA A 240 -0.31 11.75 17.19
C ALA A 240 0.97 10.90 17.12
N ARG A 241 0.88 9.64 16.69
CA ARG A 241 2.06 8.78 16.48
C ARG A 241 2.93 9.28 15.34
N LEU A 242 2.32 9.67 14.21
CA LEU A 242 3.05 10.18 13.04
C LEU A 242 3.66 11.56 13.29
N ALA A 243 3.01 12.43 14.07
CA ALA A 243 3.55 13.75 14.45
C ALA A 243 4.83 13.66 15.27
N ASN A 244 5.00 12.59 16.04
CA ASN A 244 6.13 12.40 16.97
C ASN A 244 7.08 11.28 16.53
N LEU A 245 6.98 10.82 15.24
CA LEU A 245 7.83 9.72 14.81
C LEU A 245 9.31 10.14 14.69
N GLN A 246 10.19 9.28 15.19
CA GLN A 246 11.63 9.40 15.01
C GLN A 246 12.11 8.59 13.79
N SER A 247 11.51 7.40 13.59
CA SER A 247 11.74 6.54 12.44
C SER A 247 10.44 5.85 12.02
N SER A 248 10.38 5.41 10.76
CA SER A 248 9.25 4.61 10.26
C SER A 248 9.09 3.31 11.06
N GLU A 249 10.21 2.70 11.51
CA GLU A 249 10.19 1.52 12.38
C GLU A 249 9.51 1.81 13.72
N GLN A 250 9.92 2.88 14.40
CA GLN A 250 9.33 3.25 15.68
C GLN A 250 7.83 3.54 15.55
N ALA A 251 7.42 4.22 14.48
CA ALA A 251 6.00 4.50 14.22
C ALA A 251 5.19 3.21 13.98
N CYS A 252 5.68 2.29 13.14
CA CYS A 252 5.01 1.01 12.88
C CYS A 252 4.86 0.19 14.17
N ARG A 253 5.92 0.08 14.99
CA ARG A 253 5.85 -0.64 16.27
C ARG A 253 4.83 -0.02 17.21
N ALA A 254 4.86 1.31 17.37
CA ALA A 254 3.92 2.01 18.25
C ALA A 254 2.46 1.87 17.81
N LEU A 255 2.20 1.91 16.49
CA LEU A 255 0.85 1.72 15.94
C LEU A 255 0.33 0.29 16.16
N VAL A 256 1.18 -0.71 15.94
CA VAL A 256 0.82 -2.12 16.22
C VAL A 256 0.58 -2.33 17.71
N ASP A 257 1.45 -1.82 18.59
CA ASP A 257 1.27 -1.91 20.04
C ASP A 257 -0.02 -1.25 20.49
N ASP A 258 -0.39 -0.08 19.95
CA ASP A 258 -1.65 0.59 20.23
C ASP A 258 -2.86 -0.26 19.81
N ALA A 259 -2.80 -0.90 18.63
CA ALA A 259 -3.86 -1.79 18.16
C ALA A 259 -4.01 -3.03 19.09
N LEU A 260 -2.89 -3.62 19.51
CA LEU A 260 -2.90 -4.75 20.44
C LEU A 260 -3.45 -4.33 21.81
N ALA A 261 -3.03 -3.17 22.32
CA ALA A 261 -3.55 -2.61 23.58
C ALA A 261 -5.05 -2.29 23.50
N GLY A 262 -5.55 -1.91 22.31
CA GLY A 262 -6.97 -1.70 22.01
C GLY A 262 -7.81 -2.97 21.92
N GLY A 263 -7.17 -4.14 21.97
CA GLY A 263 -7.84 -5.46 21.95
C GLY A 263 -7.30 -6.44 20.93
N GLY A 264 -6.61 -5.96 19.86
CA GLY A 264 -5.92 -6.80 18.87
C GLY A 264 -6.81 -7.90 18.27
N SER A 265 -8.06 -7.58 17.93
CA SER A 265 -9.08 -8.56 17.55
C SER A 265 -8.84 -9.14 16.15
N ASP A 266 -7.97 -8.51 15.35
CA ASP A 266 -7.63 -8.92 13.99
C ASP A 266 -6.12 -8.92 13.73
N ASN A 267 -5.71 -9.42 12.55
CA ASN A 267 -4.39 -9.22 12.01
C ASN A 267 -4.15 -7.72 11.82
N VAL A 268 -2.96 -7.23 12.15
CA VAL A 268 -2.61 -5.81 12.08
C VAL A 268 -1.37 -5.66 11.24
N THR A 269 -1.49 -4.98 10.11
CA THR A 269 -0.38 -4.70 9.21
C THR A 269 -0.29 -3.22 8.93
N VAL A 270 0.91 -2.67 9.07
CA VAL A 270 1.22 -1.25 8.83
C VAL A 270 2.50 -1.12 8.02
N VAL A 271 2.51 -0.19 7.08
CA VAL A 271 3.70 0.20 6.32
C VAL A 271 3.79 1.72 6.34
N VAL A 272 4.92 2.26 6.78
CA VAL A 272 5.20 3.70 6.81
C VAL A 272 6.32 4.01 5.86
N LEU A 273 6.11 5.04 5.02
CA LEU A 273 7.07 5.55 4.06
C LEU A 273 7.19 7.05 4.26
N ARG A 274 8.43 7.55 4.34
CA ARG A 274 8.70 8.99 4.32
C ARG A 274 9.99 9.32 3.57
N ALA A 275 10.06 10.55 3.05
CA ALA A 275 11.28 11.14 2.54
C ALA A 275 11.76 12.20 3.52
N ILE A 276 12.95 11.99 4.12
CA ILE A 276 13.55 12.87 5.11
C ILE A 276 14.27 14.01 4.36
N VAL A 277 14.00 15.26 4.75
CA VAL A 277 14.76 16.38 4.23
C VAL A 277 16.08 16.46 5.00
N SER A 278 17.20 16.13 4.32
CA SER A 278 18.54 16.24 4.92
C SER A 278 18.81 17.70 5.33
N GLY A 279 18.84 17.98 6.63
CA GLY A 279 19.00 19.33 7.20
C GLY A 279 18.08 19.65 8.37
N SER A 280 17.13 18.77 8.68
CA SER A 280 16.22 18.89 9.84
C SER A 280 16.58 17.89 10.96
N ARG A 281 17.89 17.70 11.23
CA ARG A 281 18.38 17.03 12.45
C ARG A 281 18.68 18.04 13.52
#